data_1bdee96dad4ed9cafb20936974cdf0e9
#
_entry.id   1bdee96dad4ed9cafb20936974cdf0e9
#
_cell.length_a   1.000
_cell.length_b   1.000
_cell.length_c   1.000
_cell.angle_alpha   90.00
_cell.angle_beta   90.00
_cell.angle_gamma   90.00
#
_symmetry.space_group_name_H-M   'P 1'
#
loop_
_entity.id
_entity.type
_entity.pdbx_description
1 polymer ?
#
loop_
_entity_poly.entity_id
_entity_poly.type
_entity_poly.pdbx_seq_one_letter_code
_entity_poly.pdbx_strand_id
1 'polypeptide(L)'
;IGMSSGGFYCYFPMPFKKVRIEVENLHHRLTTSVFLNANYDQLESLPEGMGRFHCLYNAGTNPGYEPLTILQTKGHGHFIGCSLSMQSWLPNYLGYLEAPEFIYIDTEDKSVPTIVGSGLEDYFNGGWYFREGEFCGELHGVPIKDPLRSMVSMYRYHEQDAICFNESFIFDFIKSP
;
A
#
# COMPACT_ATOMS: atom_id res chain seq x y z
N ILE A 1 -10.05 0.71 3.79
CA ILE A 1 -9.71 -0.70 3.97
C ILE A 1 -9.11 -0.90 5.36
N GLY A 2 -9.37 -2.04 5.98
CA GLY A 2 -8.78 -2.33 7.28
C GLY A 2 -9.14 -3.70 7.82
N MET A 3 -8.65 -3.93 9.04
CA MET A 3 -8.92 -5.14 9.80
C MET A 3 -9.30 -4.77 11.23
N SER A 4 -10.34 -5.40 11.75
CA SER A 4 -10.79 -5.23 13.12
C SER A 4 -11.25 -6.56 13.68
N SER A 5 -10.67 -6.99 14.81
CA SER A 5 -11.06 -8.22 15.52
C SER A 5 -11.20 -9.46 14.61
N GLY A 6 -10.29 -9.64 13.64
CA GLY A 6 -10.30 -10.76 12.71
C GLY A 6 -11.24 -10.60 11.50
N GLY A 7 -11.98 -9.52 11.41
CA GLY A 7 -12.74 -9.14 10.22
C GLY A 7 -11.92 -8.20 9.33
N PHE A 8 -12.13 -8.32 8.02
CA PHE A 8 -11.53 -7.42 7.03
C PHE A 8 -12.63 -6.65 6.34
N TYR A 9 -12.36 -5.38 6.00
CA TYR A 9 -13.31 -4.55 5.27
C TYR A 9 -12.60 -3.70 4.22
N CYS A 10 -13.32 -3.39 3.14
CA CYS A 10 -12.87 -2.51 2.08
C CYS A 10 -14.05 -1.71 1.56
N TYR A 11 -13.96 -0.38 1.68
CA TYR A 11 -14.99 0.55 1.22
C TYR A 11 -14.57 1.32 -0.04
N PHE A 12 -13.43 0.96 -0.64
CA PHE A 12 -13.07 1.57 -1.91
C PHE A 12 -14.12 1.28 -2.98
N PRO A 13 -14.57 2.28 -3.72
CA PRO A 13 -15.47 2.09 -4.85
C PRO A 13 -14.84 1.18 -5.91
N MET A 14 -15.56 0.15 -6.30
CA MET A 14 -15.10 -0.84 -7.28
C MET A 14 -16.10 -0.94 -8.44
N PRO A 15 -16.08 -0.01 -9.42
CA PRO A 15 -17.00 -0.07 -10.55
C PRO A 15 -16.76 -1.33 -11.39
N PHE A 16 -17.82 -2.09 -11.71
CA PHE A 16 -17.72 -3.32 -12.49
C PHE A 16 -18.96 -3.56 -13.36
N LYS A 17 -18.78 -4.27 -14.46
CA LYS A 17 -19.89 -4.85 -15.25
C LYS A 17 -20.24 -6.25 -14.78
N LYS A 18 -19.24 -6.99 -14.33
CA LYS A 18 -19.36 -8.32 -13.70
C LYS A 18 -18.30 -8.41 -12.64
N VAL A 19 -18.62 -9.08 -11.54
CA VAL A 19 -17.67 -9.36 -10.44
C VAL A 19 -17.62 -10.87 -10.21
N ARG A 20 -16.44 -11.37 -9.91
CA ARG A 20 -16.17 -12.69 -9.40
C ARG A 20 -15.24 -12.56 -8.21
N ILE A 21 -15.63 -13.10 -7.09
CA ILE A 21 -14.85 -13.08 -5.86
C ILE A 21 -14.41 -14.52 -5.59
N GLU A 22 -13.12 -14.72 -5.48
CA GLU A 22 -12.51 -16.02 -5.19
C GLU A 22 -11.70 -15.92 -3.91
N VAL A 23 -11.78 -16.93 -3.09
CA VAL A 23 -10.98 -17.11 -1.89
C VAL A 23 -10.29 -18.43 -1.95
N GLU A 24 -8.97 -18.43 -1.88
CA GLU A 24 -8.15 -19.64 -1.89
C GLU A 24 -7.52 -19.85 -0.53
N ASN A 25 -7.68 -21.06 0.04
CA ASN A 25 -6.96 -21.45 1.24
C ASN A 25 -5.66 -22.14 0.85
N LEU A 26 -4.54 -21.46 1.06
CA LEU A 26 -3.20 -21.98 0.76
C LEU A 26 -2.66 -22.94 1.82
N HIS A 27 -3.38 -23.18 2.91
CA HIS A 27 -2.91 -24.06 3.97
C HIS A 27 -3.25 -25.53 3.66
N HIS A 28 -2.24 -26.41 3.65
CA HIS A 28 -2.38 -27.81 3.22
C HIS A 28 -3.17 -28.72 4.17
N ARG A 29 -3.35 -28.33 5.43
CA ARG A 29 -3.91 -29.21 6.48
C ARG A 29 -5.07 -28.61 7.26
N LEU A 30 -5.24 -27.31 7.22
CA LEU A 30 -6.29 -26.62 7.98
C LEU A 30 -7.39 -26.15 7.06
N THR A 31 -8.61 -26.40 7.44
CA THR A 31 -9.79 -25.78 6.83
C THR A 31 -10.06 -24.44 7.48
N THR A 32 -10.61 -23.50 6.72
CA THR A 32 -11.07 -22.22 7.23
C THR A 32 -12.47 -21.92 6.70
N SER A 33 -13.23 -21.16 7.46
CA SER A 33 -14.52 -20.66 7.03
C SER A 33 -14.39 -19.19 6.71
N VAL A 34 -14.95 -18.76 5.59
CA VAL A 34 -14.97 -17.37 5.17
C VAL A 34 -16.42 -16.94 5.03
N PHE A 35 -16.76 -15.81 5.68
CA PHE A 35 -18.04 -15.15 5.53
C PHE A 35 -17.80 -13.85 4.77
N LEU A 36 -18.48 -13.67 3.65
CA LEU A 36 -18.35 -12.48 2.82
C LEU A 36 -19.69 -11.76 2.72
N ASN A 37 -19.68 -10.46 3.00
CA ASN A 37 -20.76 -9.55 2.67
C ASN A 37 -20.27 -8.55 1.64
N ALA A 38 -20.97 -8.42 0.53
CA ALA A 38 -20.68 -7.43 -0.50
C ALA A 38 -21.95 -6.61 -0.77
N ASN A 39 -21.86 -5.30 -0.57
CA ASN A 39 -22.91 -4.36 -0.93
C ASN A 39 -22.57 -3.73 -2.28
N TYR A 40 -23.57 -3.57 -3.13
CA TYR A 40 -23.38 -2.94 -4.43
C TYR A 40 -24.65 -2.17 -4.84
N ASP A 41 -24.45 -1.15 -5.65
CA ASP A 41 -25.51 -0.40 -6.30
C ASP A 41 -25.60 -0.82 -7.77
N GLN A 42 -26.82 -1.03 -8.23
CA GLN A 42 -27.05 -1.31 -9.64
C GLN A 42 -27.26 0.01 -10.38
N LEU A 43 -26.35 0.29 -11.32
CA LEU A 43 -26.41 1.46 -12.18
C LEU A 43 -26.94 1.06 -13.57
N GLU A 44 -27.70 1.94 -14.22
CA GLU A 44 -28.14 1.74 -15.62
C GLU A 44 -26.94 1.66 -16.56
N SER A 45 -25.93 2.50 -16.35
CA SER A 45 -24.66 2.47 -17.05
C SER A 45 -23.54 2.98 -16.15
N LEU A 46 -22.31 2.57 -16.44
CA LEU A 46 -21.14 3.17 -15.80
C LEU A 46 -20.82 4.48 -16.53
N PRO A 47 -20.53 5.58 -15.80
CA PRO A 47 -20.07 6.82 -16.41
C PRO A 47 -18.88 6.60 -17.34
N GLU A 48 -18.84 7.38 -18.41
CA GLU A 48 -17.71 7.38 -19.32
C GLU A 48 -16.44 7.84 -18.60
N GLY A 49 -15.32 7.19 -18.90
CA GLY A 49 -14.04 7.50 -18.26
C GLY A 49 -13.89 7.00 -16.82
N MET A 50 -14.90 6.34 -16.27
CA MET A 50 -14.79 5.78 -14.92
C MET A 50 -13.71 4.70 -14.85
N GLY A 51 -12.73 4.90 -13.98
CA GLY A 51 -11.64 3.96 -13.71
C GLY A 51 -12.11 2.64 -13.10
N ARG A 52 -11.18 1.71 -12.97
CA ARG A 52 -11.39 0.44 -12.28
C ARG A 52 -10.43 0.39 -11.10
N PHE A 53 -10.91 -0.19 -10.01
CA PHE A 53 -10.04 -0.46 -8.87
C PHE A 53 -9.08 -1.60 -9.21
N HIS A 54 -7.79 -1.35 -8.97
CA HIS A 54 -6.73 -2.33 -9.09
C HIS A 54 -5.98 -2.39 -7.76
N CYS A 55 -5.68 -3.59 -7.31
CA CYS A 55 -4.87 -3.82 -6.13
C CYS A 55 -3.83 -4.89 -6.43
N LEU A 56 -2.60 -4.65 -6.01
CA LEU A 56 -1.51 -5.62 -6.09
C LEU A 56 -1.10 -6.03 -4.69
N TYR A 57 -0.82 -7.30 -4.51
CA TYR A 57 -0.16 -7.83 -3.33
C TYR A 57 1.21 -8.36 -3.71
N ASN A 58 2.20 -7.98 -2.96
CA ASN A 58 3.56 -8.48 -3.10
C ASN A 58 4.13 -8.81 -1.72
N ALA A 59 4.86 -9.90 -1.62
CA ALA A 59 5.57 -10.28 -0.41
C ALA A 59 6.88 -10.95 -0.77
N GLY A 60 7.92 -10.67 -0.02
CA GLY A 60 9.24 -11.23 -0.27
C GLY A 60 10.30 -10.63 0.64
N THR A 61 11.54 -10.96 0.36
CA THR A 61 12.70 -10.41 1.04
C THR A 61 13.40 -9.41 0.13
N ASN A 62 13.56 -8.18 0.62
CA ASN A 62 14.40 -7.18 -0.05
C ASN A 62 15.81 -7.25 0.58
N PRO A 63 16.85 -7.66 -0.17
CA PRO A 63 18.22 -7.70 0.35
C PRO A 63 18.83 -6.30 0.58
N GLY A 64 18.08 -5.25 0.23
CA GLY A 64 18.46 -3.86 0.49
C GLY A 64 19.45 -3.25 -0.49
N TYR A 65 19.67 -3.87 -1.62
CA TYR A 65 20.52 -3.32 -2.70
C TYR A 65 19.67 -2.68 -3.80
N GLU A 66 18.48 -3.18 -4.00
CA GLU A 66 17.53 -2.69 -5.00
C GLU A 66 16.43 -1.85 -4.34
N PRO A 67 15.84 -0.91 -5.07
CA PRO A 67 14.65 -0.20 -4.60
C PRO A 67 13.53 -1.18 -4.23
N LEU A 68 12.74 -0.82 -3.22
CA LEU A 68 11.50 -1.51 -2.93
C LEU A 68 10.39 -0.88 -3.77
N THR A 69 10.07 -1.50 -4.89
CA THR A 69 9.00 -1.01 -5.76
C THR A 69 7.64 -1.36 -5.15
N ILE A 70 6.87 -0.34 -4.81
CA ILE A 70 5.49 -0.46 -4.30
C ILE A 70 4.52 -0.68 -5.45
N LEU A 71 4.67 0.11 -6.52
CA LEU A 71 3.85 0.00 -7.72
C LEU A 71 4.65 0.45 -8.93
N GLN A 72 4.55 -0.34 -10.01
CA GLN A 72 4.97 0.07 -11.34
C GLN A 72 3.86 -0.29 -12.32
N THR A 73 3.32 0.69 -13.04
CA THR A 73 2.22 0.49 -13.97
C THR A 73 2.28 1.44 -15.15
N LYS A 74 1.60 1.07 -16.23
CA LYS A 74 1.39 1.89 -17.44
C LYS A 74 -0.09 2.10 -17.65
N GLY A 75 -0.44 3.24 -18.25
CA GLY A 75 -1.80 3.67 -18.50
C GLY A 75 -2.09 4.98 -17.78
N HIS A 76 -3.37 5.28 -17.59
CA HIS A 76 -3.79 6.48 -16.86
C HIS A 76 -4.62 6.08 -15.63
N GLY A 77 -4.49 6.85 -14.58
CA GLY A 77 -5.19 6.55 -13.33
C GLY A 77 -4.77 7.43 -12.17
N HIS A 78 -5.16 6.95 -10.99
CA HIS A 78 -4.80 7.58 -9.73
C HIS A 78 -4.19 6.52 -8.81
N PHE A 79 -3.03 6.80 -8.27
CA PHE A 79 -2.51 6.03 -7.15
C PHE A 79 -3.19 6.52 -5.87
N ILE A 80 -3.86 5.61 -5.18
CA ILE A 80 -4.70 5.92 -4.01
C ILE A 80 -4.14 5.36 -2.71
N GLY A 81 -2.94 4.82 -2.70
CA GLY A 81 -2.27 4.44 -1.47
C GLY A 81 -1.74 3.03 -1.41
N CYS A 82 -1.15 2.70 -0.28
CA CYS A 82 -0.62 1.37 0.01
C CYS A 82 -0.65 1.04 1.50
N SER A 83 -0.55 -0.26 1.77
CA SER A 83 -0.20 -0.80 3.09
C SER A 83 1.12 -1.54 2.96
N LEU A 84 2.03 -1.32 3.89
CA LEU A 84 3.35 -1.90 3.90
C LEU A 84 3.68 -2.47 5.28
N SER A 85 4.07 -3.74 5.32
CA SER A 85 4.60 -4.38 6.54
C SER A 85 6.04 -4.76 6.30
N MET A 86 6.91 -4.34 7.19
CA MET A 86 8.35 -4.56 7.08
C MET A 86 8.91 -5.13 8.38
N GLN A 87 9.91 -5.98 8.24
CA GLN A 87 10.67 -6.51 9.36
C GLN A 87 12.14 -6.64 8.96
N SER A 88 13.03 -6.10 9.79
CA SER A 88 14.47 -6.32 9.63
C SER A 88 14.91 -7.62 10.30
N TRP A 89 15.96 -8.23 9.73
CA TRP A 89 16.69 -9.35 10.34
C TRP A 89 17.50 -8.94 11.58
N LEU A 90 17.87 -7.65 11.67
CA LEU A 90 18.63 -7.11 12.79
C LEU A 90 17.65 -6.77 13.93
N PRO A 91 17.84 -7.30 15.14
CA PRO A 91 16.98 -6.94 16.27
C PRO A 91 17.18 -5.48 16.68
N ASN A 92 16.13 -4.86 17.19
CA ASN A 92 16.13 -3.46 17.63
C ASN A 92 16.59 -2.47 16.54
N TYR A 93 16.28 -2.75 15.27
CA TYR A 93 16.71 -1.94 14.15
C TYR A 93 15.51 -1.44 13.34
N LEU A 94 15.26 -0.16 13.36
CA LEU A 94 14.24 0.51 12.55
C LEU A 94 14.83 1.48 11.51
N GLY A 95 16.16 1.47 11.32
CA GLY A 95 16.83 2.38 10.39
C GLY A 95 16.42 2.22 8.92
N TYR A 96 15.73 1.14 8.55
CA TYR A 96 15.14 1.02 7.21
C TYR A 96 14.00 2.03 6.97
N LEU A 97 13.47 2.66 8.01
CA LEU A 97 12.48 3.72 7.89
C LEU A 97 13.05 5.01 7.29
N GLU A 98 14.37 5.19 7.27
CA GLU A 98 15.05 6.30 6.58
C GLU A 98 14.99 6.22 5.05
N ALA A 99 14.44 5.14 4.48
CA ALA A 99 14.34 4.97 3.03
C ALA A 99 13.39 6.01 2.41
N PRO A 100 13.88 6.98 1.62
CA PRO A 100 13.03 7.97 1.00
C PRO A 100 12.19 7.35 -0.11
N GLU A 101 11.00 7.91 -0.34
CA GLU A 101 10.21 7.58 -1.51
C GLU A 101 10.65 8.40 -2.72
N PHE A 102 10.71 7.72 -3.87
CA PHE A 102 10.89 8.30 -5.19
C PHE A 102 9.72 7.90 -6.06
N ILE A 103 8.97 8.90 -6.53
CA ILE A 103 7.81 8.68 -7.38
C ILE A 103 8.08 9.30 -8.75
N TYR A 104 7.86 8.52 -9.79
CA TYR A 104 8.04 8.93 -11.18
C TYR A 104 6.67 8.90 -11.86
N ILE A 105 6.25 10.04 -12.40
CA ILE A 105 4.95 10.24 -13.04
C ILE A 105 5.18 10.54 -14.51
N ASP A 106 4.54 9.73 -15.38
CA ASP A 106 4.58 9.88 -16.83
C ASP A 106 6.00 9.89 -17.41
N THR A 107 6.89 9.11 -16.77
CA THR A 107 8.27 8.90 -17.22
C THR A 107 8.77 7.52 -16.81
N GLU A 108 9.61 6.93 -17.65
CA GLU A 108 10.38 5.72 -17.33
C GLU A 108 11.84 6.07 -16.99
N ASP A 109 12.23 7.32 -17.18
CA ASP A 109 13.56 7.80 -16.81
C ASP A 109 13.64 8.00 -15.29
N LYS A 110 14.37 7.12 -14.64
CA LYS A 110 14.58 7.15 -13.18
C LYS A 110 15.74 8.06 -12.75
N SER A 111 16.29 8.88 -13.64
CA SER A 111 17.36 9.82 -13.29
C SER A 111 16.89 10.97 -12.41
N VAL A 112 15.62 11.41 -12.59
CA VAL A 112 15.02 12.50 -11.82
C VAL A 112 13.60 12.12 -11.42
N PRO A 113 13.34 11.83 -10.15
CA PRO A 113 11.98 11.56 -9.69
C PRO A 113 11.11 12.82 -9.72
N THR A 114 9.82 12.63 -9.96
CA THR A 114 8.83 13.71 -9.93
C THR A 114 8.54 14.16 -8.50
N ILE A 115 8.50 13.21 -7.56
CA ILE A 115 8.31 13.47 -6.13
C ILE A 115 9.43 12.77 -5.38
N VAL A 116 10.01 13.45 -4.40
CA VAL A 116 11.03 12.94 -3.49
C VAL A 116 10.58 13.19 -2.07
N GLY A 117 10.55 12.16 -1.26
CA GLY A 117 10.33 12.28 0.17
C GLY A 117 11.61 12.15 0.98
N SER A 118 11.47 12.19 2.29
CA SER A 118 12.57 12.22 3.25
C SER A 118 12.77 10.88 3.96
N GLY A 119 11.74 10.07 4.06
CA GLY A 119 11.79 8.80 4.75
C GLY A 119 10.46 8.06 4.68
N LEU A 120 10.54 6.77 4.92
CA LEU A 120 9.40 5.88 4.84
C LEU A 120 8.33 6.25 5.87
N GLU A 121 8.73 6.57 7.11
CA GLU A 121 7.79 7.02 8.13
C GLU A 121 7.11 8.35 7.77
N ASP A 122 7.84 9.25 7.10
CA ASP A 122 7.29 10.54 6.68
C ASP A 122 6.22 10.36 5.61
N TYR A 123 6.47 9.46 4.65
CA TYR A 123 5.46 9.10 3.66
C TYR A 123 4.18 8.60 4.33
N PHE A 124 4.27 7.79 5.38
CA PHE A 124 3.12 7.28 6.13
C PHE A 124 2.58 8.26 7.18
N ASN A 125 2.93 9.57 7.06
CA ASN A 125 2.50 10.65 7.94
C ASN A 125 2.85 10.42 9.42
N GLY A 126 3.99 9.80 9.66
CA GLY A 126 4.59 9.66 10.96
C GLY A 126 5.87 10.50 11.07
N GLY A 127 6.55 10.38 12.16
CA GLY A 127 7.85 11.00 12.35
C GLY A 127 8.65 10.32 13.44
N TRP A 128 9.97 10.45 13.36
CA TRP A 128 10.87 9.92 14.37
C TRP A 128 10.63 8.43 14.64
N TYR A 129 10.52 7.63 13.57
CA TYR A 129 10.19 6.20 13.61
C TYR A 129 8.90 5.89 14.37
N PHE A 130 7.88 6.75 14.18
CA PHE A 130 6.60 6.66 14.88
C PHE A 130 6.80 6.67 16.41
N ARG A 131 7.53 7.68 16.89
CA ARG A 131 7.96 7.77 18.29
C ARG A 131 6.82 7.65 19.30
N GLU A 132 5.64 8.19 18.96
CA GLU A 132 4.48 8.18 19.85
C GLU A 132 3.73 6.82 19.88
N GLY A 133 4.23 5.83 19.12
CA GLY A 133 3.69 4.48 19.11
C GLY A 133 2.67 4.19 18.03
N GLU A 134 1.88 3.15 18.27
CA GLU A 134 0.87 2.67 17.35
C GLU A 134 -0.37 3.57 17.33
N PHE A 135 -0.93 3.76 16.15
CA PHE A 135 -2.19 4.46 15.95
C PHE A 135 -2.91 3.98 14.70
N CYS A 136 -4.22 4.19 14.66
CA CYS A 136 -5.06 3.91 13.49
C CYS A 136 -5.95 5.10 13.21
N GLY A 137 -5.64 5.83 12.15
CA GLY A 137 -6.46 6.89 11.60
C GLY A 137 -7.33 6.39 10.43
N GLU A 138 -8.15 7.26 9.90
CA GLU A 138 -9.02 6.93 8.76
C GLU A 138 -8.21 6.67 7.48
N LEU A 139 -7.26 7.54 7.18
CA LEU A 139 -6.48 7.51 5.93
C LEU A 139 -5.03 7.07 6.12
N HIS A 140 -4.52 7.03 7.33
CA HIS A 140 -3.16 6.58 7.62
C HIS A 140 -3.05 6.03 9.04
N GLY A 141 -2.05 5.19 9.26
CA GLY A 141 -1.80 4.63 10.58
C GLY A 141 -0.65 3.65 10.61
N VAL A 142 -0.28 3.31 11.84
CA VAL A 142 0.73 2.32 12.17
C VAL A 142 0.14 1.33 13.16
N PRO A 143 -0.59 0.32 12.68
CA PRO A 143 -1.26 -0.66 13.53
C PRO A 143 -0.31 -1.60 14.27
N ILE A 144 0.94 -1.71 13.82
CA ILE A 144 1.96 -2.53 14.47
C ILE A 144 3.28 -1.76 14.48
N LYS A 145 3.85 -1.63 15.67
CA LYS A 145 5.22 -1.18 15.89
C LYS A 145 5.86 -2.01 16.98
N ASP A 146 6.70 -2.97 16.60
CA ASP A 146 7.47 -3.80 17.52
C ASP A 146 8.97 -3.56 17.30
N PRO A 147 9.58 -2.61 18.04
CA PRO A 147 11.00 -2.31 17.89
C PRO A 147 11.90 -3.50 18.25
N LEU A 148 11.50 -4.35 19.20
CA LEU A 148 12.30 -5.52 19.60
C LEU A 148 12.43 -6.53 18.47
N ARG A 149 11.36 -6.70 17.69
CA ARG A 149 11.34 -7.54 16.49
C ARG A 149 11.72 -6.79 15.24
N SER A 150 12.02 -5.49 15.34
CA SER A 150 12.33 -4.64 14.18
C SER A 150 11.22 -4.64 13.14
N MET A 151 9.96 -4.63 13.60
CA MET A 151 8.78 -4.80 12.75
C MET A 151 7.87 -3.57 12.85
N VAL A 152 7.43 -3.09 11.68
CA VAL A 152 6.44 -2.03 11.56
C VAL A 152 5.46 -2.37 10.45
N SER A 153 4.18 -2.13 10.69
CA SER A 153 3.11 -2.18 9.69
C SER A 153 2.46 -0.82 9.59
N MET A 154 2.33 -0.31 8.37
CA MET A 154 1.90 1.06 8.09
C MET A 154 0.92 1.06 6.94
N TYR A 155 0.06 2.07 6.88
CA TYR A 155 -0.80 2.32 5.72
C TYR A 155 -1.01 3.81 5.50
N ARG A 156 -1.17 4.20 4.24
CA ARG A 156 -1.63 5.52 3.83
C ARG A 156 -2.51 5.41 2.59
N TYR A 157 -3.65 6.08 2.64
CA TYR A 157 -4.59 6.19 1.52
C TYR A 157 -4.75 7.65 1.13
N HIS A 158 -4.57 7.92 -0.16
CA HIS A 158 -4.63 9.23 -0.79
C HIS A 158 -6.05 9.50 -1.31
N GLU A 159 -7.02 9.62 -0.41
CA GLU A 159 -8.41 9.86 -0.82
C GLU A 159 -8.60 11.28 -1.36
N GLN A 160 -7.96 12.26 -0.71
CA GLN A 160 -8.08 13.67 -1.06
C GLN A 160 -6.89 14.18 -1.88
N ASP A 161 -5.79 13.49 -1.85
CA ASP A 161 -4.51 13.84 -2.47
C ASP A 161 -4.01 12.75 -3.44
N ALA A 162 -4.94 12.10 -4.15
CA ALA A 162 -4.61 11.04 -5.10
C ALA A 162 -3.57 11.50 -6.13
N ILE A 163 -2.55 10.67 -6.37
CA ILE A 163 -1.48 10.99 -7.30
C ILE A 163 -1.89 10.55 -8.69
N CYS A 164 -2.19 11.53 -9.55
CA CYS A 164 -2.66 11.29 -10.90
C CYS A 164 -1.50 11.02 -11.86
N PHE A 165 -1.71 10.14 -12.83
CA PHE A 165 -0.79 9.87 -13.93
C PHE A 165 -1.56 9.58 -15.22
N ASN A 166 -0.95 9.88 -16.39
CA ASN A 166 -1.59 9.73 -17.70
C ASN A 166 -0.96 8.62 -18.56
N GLU A 167 0.31 8.29 -18.35
CA GLU A 167 1.04 7.32 -19.16
C GLU A 167 1.68 6.22 -18.32
N SER A 168 2.31 6.61 -17.19
CA SER A 168 3.02 5.67 -16.32
C SER A 168 3.15 6.18 -14.90
N PHE A 169 3.28 5.23 -13.99
CA PHE A 169 3.52 5.52 -12.58
C PHE A 169 4.48 4.50 -12.00
N ILE A 170 5.52 4.98 -11.31
CA ILE A 170 6.48 4.15 -10.57
C ILE A 170 6.63 4.76 -9.18
N PHE A 171 6.52 3.92 -8.17
CA PHE A 171 6.75 4.28 -6.77
C PHE A 171 7.76 3.32 -6.15
N ASP A 172 8.91 3.85 -5.80
CA ASP A 172 10.02 3.14 -5.19
C ASP A 172 10.36 3.73 -3.82
N PHE A 173 10.62 2.88 -2.82
CA PHE A 173 11.41 3.28 -1.67
C PHE A 173 12.88 2.94 -1.93
N ILE A 174 13.74 3.95 -1.82
CA ILE A 174 15.15 3.83 -2.12
C ILE A 174 15.89 3.55 -0.81
N LYS A 175 16.80 2.58 -0.83
CA LYS A 175 17.63 2.34 0.33
C LYS A 175 18.41 3.60 0.70
N SER A 176 18.32 4.03 1.94
CA SER A 176 19.24 5.02 2.50
C SER A 176 20.66 4.44 2.55
N PRO A 177 21.67 5.22 2.21
CA PRO A 177 23.06 4.79 2.22
C PRO A 177 23.57 4.39 3.62
#